data_8ac4639f5154ff3a084887509d682cdf
#
_entry.id   8ac4639f5154ff3a084887509d682cdf
#
_cell.length_a   1.000
_cell.length_b   1.000
_cell.length_c   1.000
_cell.angle_alpha   90.00
_cell.angle_beta   90.00
_cell.angle_gamma   90.00
#
_symmetry.space_group_name_H-M   'P 1'
#
loop_
_entity.id
_entity.type
_entity.pdbx_description
1 polymer ?
#
loop_
_entity_poly.entity_id
_entity_poly.type
_entity_poly.pdbx_seq_one_letter_code
_entity_poly.pdbx_strand_id
1 'polypeptide(L)'
;MKKKNRIGTVFIYLIFIVLCLAILYPFLCVLSVSLSSAEDIKLYGFRVIPKHLDFSAYSYLFRDSKMLWQAYGTTIFVSVVGTAIGCLVTSLYAYAISRTTFRWRGVLSLFVTFTMFFSGGMAAQYITYVKLLNLKNSIWVLILPGAFSAMNTIIMRAYYEKLPYSMIESAKIDGASEYQIFWRMMFPLAKPALATICLTLF
;
A
#
# COMPACT_ATOMS: atom_id res chain seq x y z
N MET A 1 -6.55 44.12 -3.91
CA MET A 1 -6.88 43.04 -4.87
C MET A 1 -5.78 42.97 -5.93
N LYS A 2 -4.91 41.91 -5.89
CA LYS A 2 -3.83 41.76 -6.89
C LYS A 2 -4.45 41.44 -8.26
N LYS A 3 -4.18 42.29 -9.25
CA LYS A 3 -4.53 42.11 -10.66
C LYS A 3 -3.95 40.74 -11.09
N LYS A 4 -4.81 39.73 -11.25
CA LYS A 4 -4.41 38.40 -11.67
C LYS A 4 -3.85 38.50 -13.09
N ASN A 5 -2.53 38.32 -13.26
CA ASN A 5 -1.89 38.33 -14.58
C ASN A 5 -2.48 37.19 -15.43
N ARG A 6 -3.54 37.48 -16.19
CA ARG A 6 -4.24 36.50 -17.04
C ARG A 6 -3.28 35.81 -18.03
N ILE A 7 -2.33 36.54 -18.56
CA ILE A 7 -1.32 36.05 -19.51
C ILE A 7 -0.43 34.97 -18.85
N GLY A 8 0.10 35.26 -17.65
CA GLY A 8 0.92 34.28 -16.92
C GLY A 8 0.13 33.02 -16.55
N THR A 9 -1.16 33.18 -16.20
CA THR A 9 -2.03 32.04 -15.89
C THR A 9 -2.29 31.16 -17.12
N VAL A 10 -2.54 31.77 -18.29
CA VAL A 10 -2.72 31.04 -19.56
C VAL A 10 -1.45 30.28 -19.95
N PHE A 11 -0.28 30.92 -19.79
CA PHE A 11 1.01 30.27 -20.09
C PHE A 11 1.27 29.05 -19.19
N ILE A 12 0.94 29.14 -17.91
CA ILE A 12 1.04 28.01 -16.97
C ILE A 12 0.11 26.89 -17.37
N TYR A 13 -1.15 27.17 -17.72
CA TYR A 13 -2.08 26.12 -18.18
C TYR A 13 -1.61 25.44 -19.46
N LEU A 14 -1.04 26.19 -20.40
CA LEU A 14 -0.50 25.64 -21.63
C LEU A 14 0.64 24.67 -21.36
N ILE A 15 1.57 25.04 -20.48
CA ILE A 15 2.65 24.14 -20.04
C ILE A 15 2.07 22.86 -19.42
N PHE A 16 1.11 22.98 -18.51
CA PHE A 16 0.51 21.79 -17.88
C PHE A 16 -0.22 20.89 -18.89
N ILE A 17 -0.93 21.47 -19.86
CA ILE A 17 -1.58 20.71 -20.92
C ILE A 17 -0.55 19.94 -21.74
N VAL A 18 0.54 20.56 -22.16
CA VAL A 18 1.62 19.91 -22.91
C VAL A 18 2.24 18.78 -22.10
N LEU A 19 2.53 19.00 -20.81
CA LEU A 19 3.07 17.98 -19.92
C LEU A 19 2.07 16.81 -19.76
N CYS A 20 0.79 17.08 -19.56
CA CYS A 20 -0.23 16.05 -19.44
C CYS A 20 -0.33 15.22 -20.74
N LEU A 21 -0.32 15.88 -21.90
CA LEU A 21 -0.35 15.17 -23.19
C LEU A 21 0.90 14.30 -23.39
N ALA A 22 2.07 14.82 -23.02
CA ALA A 22 3.34 14.06 -23.08
C ALA A 22 3.31 12.81 -22.18
N ILE A 23 2.73 12.93 -20.98
CA ILE A 23 2.58 11.80 -20.05
C ILE A 23 1.53 10.80 -20.53
N LEU A 24 0.42 11.28 -21.12
CA LEU A 24 -0.65 10.40 -21.62
C LEU A 24 -0.25 9.66 -22.91
N TYR A 25 0.65 10.23 -23.71
CA TYR A 25 1.07 9.65 -24.98
C TYR A 25 1.51 8.18 -24.91
N PRO A 26 2.44 7.78 -24.02
CA PRO A 26 2.85 6.37 -23.91
C PRO A 26 1.72 5.44 -23.49
N PHE A 27 0.78 5.89 -22.65
CA PHE A 27 -0.38 5.09 -22.27
C PHE A 27 -1.33 4.87 -23.44
N LEU A 28 -1.56 5.90 -24.26
CA LEU A 28 -2.37 5.79 -25.47
C LEU A 28 -1.70 4.86 -26.49
N CYS A 29 -0.38 4.91 -26.63
CA CYS A 29 0.35 3.98 -27.48
C CYS A 29 0.21 2.53 -27.02
N VAL A 30 0.38 2.26 -25.71
CA VAL A 30 0.21 0.90 -25.15
C VAL A 30 -1.23 0.40 -25.38
N LEU A 31 -2.23 1.24 -25.14
CA LEU A 31 -3.63 0.91 -25.36
C LEU A 31 -3.89 0.58 -26.85
N SER A 32 -3.38 1.41 -27.76
CA SER A 32 -3.53 1.18 -29.21
C SER A 32 -2.85 -0.11 -29.66
N VAL A 33 -1.62 -0.37 -29.18
CA VAL A 33 -0.89 -1.61 -29.49
C VAL A 33 -1.61 -2.84 -28.95
N SER A 34 -2.19 -2.77 -27.77
CA SER A 34 -2.95 -3.89 -27.19
C SER A 34 -4.20 -4.26 -27.98
N LEU A 35 -4.73 -3.31 -28.77
CA LEU A 35 -5.92 -3.47 -29.62
C LEU A 35 -5.57 -3.67 -31.09
N SER A 36 -4.28 -3.81 -31.43
CA SER A 36 -3.80 -3.99 -32.81
C SER A 36 -3.37 -5.42 -33.08
N SER A 37 -3.51 -5.89 -34.33
CA SER A 37 -2.98 -7.19 -34.72
C SER A 37 -1.46 -7.20 -34.75
N ALA A 38 -0.87 -8.37 -34.54
CA ALA A 38 0.59 -8.54 -34.62
C ALA A 38 1.16 -8.20 -36.01
N GLU A 39 0.36 -8.37 -37.06
CA GLU A 39 0.74 -8.02 -38.42
C GLU A 39 0.74 -6.51 -38.65
N ASP A 40 -0.26 -5.80 -38.14
CA ASP A 40 -0.35 -4.34 -38.23
C ASP A 40 0.83 -3.67 -37.47
N ILE A 41 1.21 -4.20 -36.33
CA ILE A 41 2.36 -3.68 -35.57
C ILE A 41 3.66 -3.87 -36.32
N LYS A 42 3.85 -5.02 -37.02
CA LYS A 42 5.04 -5.29 -37.83
C LYS A 42 5.12 -4.39 -39.09
N LEU A 43 3.98 -4.13 -39.71
CA LEU A 43 3.94 -3.34 -40.96
C LEU A 43 3.99 -1.84 -40.73
N TYR A 44 3.32 -1.34 -39.70
CA TYR A 44 3.08 0.10 -39.51
C TYR A 44 3.73 0.65 -38.23
N GLY A 45 4.35 -0.21 -37.39
CA GLY A 45 4.96 0.19 -36.12
C GLY A 45 3.92 0.61 -35.05
N PHE A 46 4.46 1.21 -33.97
CA PHE A 46 3.62 1.69 -32.86
C PHE A 46 2.90 2.98 -33.25
N ARG A 47 1.57 2.98 -33.15
CA ARG A 47 0.70 4.13 -33.44
C ARG A 47 -0.28 4.38 -32.31
N VAL A 48 -0.72 5.62 -32.17
CA VAL A 48 -1.73 6.01 -31.16
C VAL A 48 -3.14 5.53 -31.55
N ILE A 49 -3.41 5.38 -32.84
CA ILE A 49 -4.70 4.93 -33.38
C ILE A 49 -4.49 3.62 -34.12
N PRO A 50 -5.12 2.51 -33.71
CA PRO A 50 -5.05 1.22 -34.40
C PRO A 50 -5.70 1.31 -35.78
N LYS A 51 -5.15 0.65 -36.80
CA LYS A 51 -5.78 0.57 -38.14
C LYS A 51 -6.95 -0.41 -38.16
N HIS A 52 -6.73 -1.58 -37.56
CA HIS A 52 -7.76 -2.60 -37.38
C HIS A 52 -7.81 -2.98 -35.92
N LEU A 53 -9.01 -3.03 -35.36
CA LEU A 53 -9.22 -3.48 -34.00
C LEU A 53 -9.15 -5.00 -33.94
N ASP A 54 -8.20 -5.52 -33.17
CA ASP A 54 -8.02 -6.96 -32.95
C ASP A 54 -7.98 -7.26 -31.47
N PHE A 55 -8.84 -8.15 -31.02
CA PHE A 55 -8.95 -8.62 -29.63
C PHE A 55 -8.30 -9.99 -29.40
N SER A 56 -7.57 -10.51 -30.40
CA SER A 56 -6.94 -11.83 -30.33
C SER A 56 -5.97 -11.96 -29.16
N ALA A 57 -5.20 -10.90 -28.85
CA ALA A 57 -4.30 -10.86 -27.72
C ALA A 57 -5.04 -11.03 -26.38
N TYR A 58 -6.17 -10.38 -26.21
CA TYR A 58 -6.99 -10.53 -25.01
C TYR A 58 -7.64 -11.91 -24.93
N SER A 59 -8.15 -12.41 -26.06
CA SER A 59 -8.72 -13.77 -26.14
C SER A 59 -7.69 -14.83 -25.73
N TYR A 60 -6.47 -14.72 -26.22
CA TYR A 60 -5.37 -15.60 -25.83
C TYR A 60 -5.05 -15.52 -24.34
N LEU A 61 -4.93 -14.30 -23.79
CA LEU A 61 -4.63 -14.10 -22.38
C LEU A 61 -5.70 -14.70 -21.46
N PHE A 62 -6.98 -14.50 -21.78
CA PHE A 62 -8.07 -14.96 -20.91
C PHE A 62 -8.43 -16.45 -21.08
N ARG A 63 -8.25 -17.03 -22.28
CA ARG A 63 -8.61 -18.42 -22.57
C ARG A 63 -7.46 -19.38 -22.30
N ASP A 64 -6.26 -19.04 -22.74
CA ASP A 64 -5.18 -20.03 -22.84
C ASP A 64 -4.12 -19.86 -21.74
N SER A 65 -4.09 -18.73 -21.03
CA SER A 65 -3.05 -18.46 -20.03
C SER A 65 -3.46 -18.86 -18.63
N LYS A 66 -3.27 -20.15 -18.28
CA LYS A 66 -3.37 -20.61 -16.87
C LYS A 66 -2.44 -19.84 -15.93
N MET A 67 -1.27 -19.42 -16.42
CA MET A 67 -0.29 -18.66 -15.66
C MET A 67 -0.82 -17.31 -15.23
N LEU A 68 -1.61 -16.63 -16.08
CA LEU A 68 -2.25 -15.34 -15.75
C LEU A 68 -3.21 -15.47 -14.57
N TRP A 69 -4.09 -16.46 -14.60
CA TRP A 69 -5.05 -16.70 -13.53
C TRP A 69 -4.40 -17.10 -12.21
N GLN A 70 -3.33 -17.89 -12.27
CA GLN A 70 -2.54 -18.21 -11.08
C GLN A 70 -1.85 -16.96 -10.52
N ALA A 71 -1.27 -16.11 -11.37
CA ALA A 71 -0.64 -14.87 -10.95
C ALA A 71 -1.65 -13.92 -10.28
N TYR A 72 -2.83 -13.73 -10.86
CA TYR A 72 -3.91 -12.93 -10.25
C TYR A 72 -4.35 -13.51 -8.91
N GLY A 73 -4.58 -14.82 -8.83
CA GLY A 73 -4.96 -15.49 -7.60
C GLY A 73 -3.92 -15.29 -6.49
N THR A 74 -2.63 -15.46 -6.82
CA THR A 74 -1.53 -15.22 -5.88
C THR A 74 -1.46 -13.76 -5.44
N THR A 75 -1.58 -12.81 -6.37
CA THR A 75 -1.54 -11.37 -6.04
C THR A 75 -2.70 -10.98 -5.13
N ILE A 76 -3.93 -11.39 -5.46
CA ILE A 76 -5.11 -11.12 -4.62
C ILE A 76 -4.93 -11.73 -3.22
N PHE A 77 -4.46 -12.98 -3.14
CA PHE A 77 -4.22 -13.64 -1.87
C PHE A 77 -3.18 -12.88 -1.03
N VAL A 78 -2.03 -12.54 -1.62
CA VAL A 78 -0.95 -11.82 -0.95
C VAL A 78 -1.42 -10.44 -0.49
N SER A 79 -2.13 -9.69 -1.35
CA SER A 79 -2.66 -8.37 -0.99
C SER A 79 -3.67 -8.45 0.16
N VAL A 80 -4.66 -9.31 0.06
CA VAL A 80 -5.73 -9.40 1.10
C VAL A 80 -5.16 -9.89 2.42
N VAL A 81 -4.41 -11.00 2.39
CA VAL A 81 -3.85 -11.60 3.62
C VAL A 81 -2.76 -10.70 4.20
N GLY A 82 -1.89 -10.14 3.35
CA GLY A 82 -0.83 -9.21 3.76
C GLY A 82 -1.40 -7.97 4.42
N THR A 83 -2.41 -7.34 3.83
CA THR A 83 -3.09 -6.17 4.40
C THR A 83 -3.78 -6.51 5.72
N ALA A 84 -4.49 -7.63 5.81
CA ALA A 84 -5.15 -8.04 7.05
C ALA A 84 -4.14 -8.24 8.19
N ILE A 85 -3.06 -8.99 7.95
CA ILE A 85 -1.99 -9.21 8.92
C ILE A 85 -1.31 -7.88 9.27
N GLY A 86 -0.99 -7.06 8.28
CA GLY A 86 -0.34 -5.77 8.46
C GLY A 86 -1.18 -4.81 9.32
N CYS A 87 -2.47 -4.71 9.06
CA CYS A 87 -3.39 -3.91 9.87
C CYS A 87 -3.48 -4.40 11.31
N LEU A 88 -3.55 -5.71 11.53
CA LEU A 88 -3.59 -6.30 12.86
C LEU A 88 -2.30 -6.03 13.62
N VAL A 89 -1.15 -6.34 13.04
CA VAL A 89 0.17 -6.17 13.68
C VAL A 89 0.42 -4.69 13.97
N THR A 90 0.18 -3.81 13.00
CA THR A 90 0.35 -2.36 13.14
C THR A 90 -0.55 -1.81 14.25
N SER A 91 -1.83 -2.23 14.28
CA SER A 91 -2.79 -1.76 15.27
C SER A 91 -2.44 -2.23 16.69
N LEU A 92 -2.11 -3.51 16.87
CA LEU A 92 -1.70 -4.06 18.17
C LEU A 92 -0.43 -3.40 18.69
N TYR A 93 0.57 -3.26 17.83
CA TYR A 93 1.83 -2.64 18.22
C TYR A 93 1.66 -1.17 18.58
N ALA A 94 0.94 -0.42 17.73
CA ALA A 94 0.64 0.99 17.95
C ALA A 94 -0.16 1.21 19.24
N TYR A 95 -1.13 0.33 19.52
CA TYR A 95 -1.87 0.36 20.79
C TYR A 95 -0.94 0.19 21.98
N ALA A 96 -0.08 -0.82 21.97
CA ALA A 96 0.85 -1.08 23.07
C ALA A 96 1.76 0.14 23.34
N ILE A 97 2.35 0.74 22.30
CA ILE A 97 3.24 1.89 22.46
C ILE A 97 2.50 3.22 22.72
N SER A 98 1.20 3.30 22.51
CA SER A 98 0.38 4.47 22.85
C SER A 98 0.06 4.55 24.35
N ARG A 99 0.15 3.41 25.07
CA ARG A 99 -0.19 3.32 26.49
C ARG A 99 0.90 3.90 27.39
N THR A 100 0.53 4.89 28.24
CA THR A 100 1.44 5.49 29.20
C THR A 100 1.86 4.51 30.30
N THR A 101 0.99 3.57 30.65
CA THR A 101 1.22 2.54 31.66
C THR A 101 2.14 1.41 31.20
N PHE A 102 2.42 1.31 29.90
CA PHE A 102 3.25 0.24 29.36
C PHE A 102 4.75 0.53 29.58
N ARG A 103 5.41 -0.28 30.40
CA ARG A 103 6.81 -0.09 30.82
C ARG A 103 7.80 0.02 29.65
N TRP A 104 7.62 -0.77 28.60
CA TRP A 104 8.53 -0.86 27.44
C TRP A 104 8.19 0.12 26.32
N ARG A 105 7.22 1.01 26.51
CA ARG A 105 6.76 1.98 25.52
C ARG A 105 7.90 2.76 24.87
N GLY A 106 8.85 3.28 25.68
CA GLY A 106 9.96 4.10 25.18
C GLY A 106 10.92 3.31 24.29
N VAL A 107 11.30 2.12 24.74
CA VAL A 107 12.23 1.24 24.00
C VAL A 107 11.62 0.77 22.67
N LEU A 108 10.38 0.31 22.70
CA LEU A 108 9.70 -0.14 21.48
C LEU A 108 9.43 1.01 20.51
N SER A 109 9.11 2.20 21.03
CA SER A 109 8.95 3.40 20.20
C SER A 109 10.27 3.82 19.54
N LEU A 110 11.37 3.78 20.28
CA LEU A 110 12.71 4.05 19.75
C LEU A 110 13.07 3.01 18.68
N PHE A 111 12.79 1.74 18.93
CA PHE A 111 13.07 0.66 17.98
C PHE A 111 12.34 0.87 16.64
N VAL A 112 11.05 1.20 16.66
CA VAL A 112 10.28 1.52 15.44
C VAL A 112 10.87 2.74 14.72
N THR A 113 11.18 3.80 15.46
CA THR A 113 11.77 5.00 14.88
C THR A 113 13.15 4.71 14.28
N PHE A 114 13.95 3.91 14.94
CA PHE A 114 15.27 3.50 14.45
C PHE A 114 15.16 2.76 13.11
N THR A 115 14.21 1.83 12.97
CA THR A 115 14.01 1.08 11.72
C THR A 115 13.57 1.95 10.55
N MET A 116 13.06 3.16 10.79
CA MET A 116 12.78 4.12 9.70
C MET A 116 14.03 4.73 9.09
N PHE A 117 15.05 4.96 9.90
CA PHE A 117 16.28 5.64 9.46
C PHE A 117 17.37 4.66 9.02
N PHE A 118 17.33 3.43 9.54
CA PHE A 118 18.34 2.42 9.27
C PHE A 118 17.74 1.24 8.54
N SER A 119 18.21 1.03 7.30
CA SER A 119 17.84 -0.13 6.49
C SER A 119 19.10 -0.94 6.19
N GLY A 120 19.02 -2.24 6.38
CA GLY A 120 20.10 -3.18 6.03
C GLY A 120 20.31 -3.36 4.52
N GLY A 121 19.46 -2.75 3.71
CA GLY A 121 19.49 -2.89 2.26
C GLY A 121 18.99 -4.26 1.75
N MET A 122 18.90 -4.37 0.43
CA MET A 122 18.31 -5.54 -0.24
C MET A 122 19.07 -6.84 0.05
N ALA A 123 20.40 -6.80 0.12
CA ALA A 123 21.22 -7.98 0.37
C ALA A 123 20.96 -8.57 1.77
N ALA A 124 20.91 -7.72 2.81
CA ALA A 124 20.63 -8.16 4.16
C ALA A 124 19.21 -8.74 4.28
N GLN A 125 18.21 -8.10 3.63
CA GLN A 125 16.84 -8.60 3.59
C GLN A 125 16.78 -9.99 2.92
N TYR A 126 17.42 -10.16 1.78
CA TYR A 126 17.46 -11.46 1.08
C TYR A 126 18.08 -12.56 1.95
N ILE A 127 19.21 -12.29 2.60
CA ILE A 127 19.86 -13.26 3.50
C ILE A 127 18.95 -13.63 4.66
N THR A 128 18.29 -12.63 5.26
CA THR A 128 17.37 -12.85 6.38
C THR A 128 16.20 -13.75 5.96
N TYR A 129 15.53 -13.45 4.84
CA TYR A 129 14.36 -14.23 4.43
C TYR A 129 14.72 -15.61 3.91
N VAL A 130 15.81 -15.75 3.14
CA VAL A 130 16.15 -17.00 2.49
C VAL A 130 16.96 -17.92 3.39
N LYS A 131 17.99 -17.39 4.10
CA LYS A 131 18.87 -18.20 4.92
C LYS A 131 18.43 -18.33 6.38
N LEU A 132 18.00 -17.22 6.99
CA LEU A 132 17.65 -17.22 8.40
C LEU A 132 16.22 -17.76 8.65
N LEU A 133 15.24 -17.27 7.87
CA LEU A 133 13.84 -17.67 7.99
C LEU A 133 13.45 -18.87 7.10
N ASN A 134 14.36 -19.31 6.22
CA ASN A 134 14.17 -20.45 5.30
C ASN A 134 12.89 -20.34 4.45
N LEU A 135 12.52 -19.12 4.02
CA LEU A 135 11.32 -18.84 3.25
C LEU A 135 11.51 -18.90 1.73
N LYS A 136 12.57 -19.57 1.25
CA LYS A 136 12.82 -19.73 -0.18
C LYS A 136 11.61 -20.42 -0.86
N ASN A 137 11.12 -19.83 -1.96
CA ASN A 137 9.96 -20.30 -2.71
C ASN A 137 8.64 -20.38 -1.90
N SER A 138 8.50 -19.61 -0.83
CA SER A 138 7.29 -19.54 -0.03
C SER A 138 6.53 -18.23 -0.29
N ILE A 139 5.20 -18.30 -0.33
CA ILE A 139 4.33 -17.12 -0.44
C ILE A 139 4.52 -16.15 0.73
N TRP A 140 4.96 -16.65 1.88
CA TRP A 140 5.21 -15.85 3.07
C TRP A 140 6.34 -14.83 2.90
N VAL A 141 7.27 -15.05 1.96
CA VAL A 141 8.32 -14.08 1.63
C VAL A 141 7.75 -12.79 1.02
N LEU A 142 6.56 -12.85 0.43
CA LEU A 142 5.86 -11.68 -0.12
C LEU A 142 5.01 -10.97 0.93
N ILE A 143 4.49 -11.70 1.91
CA ILE A 143 3.57 -11.19 2.93
C ILE A 143 4.35 -10.57 4.11
N LEU A 144 5.32 -11.28 4.67
CA LEU A 144 6.00 -10.87 5.91
C LEU A 144 6.73 -9.53 5.84
N PRO A 145 7.45 -9.19 4.74
CA PRO A 145 8.12 -7.88 4.66
C PRO A 145 7.14 -6.71 4.66
N GLY A 146 5.97 -6.89 4.01
CA GLY A 146 4.91 -5.88 3.95
C GLY A 146 4.02 -5.81 5.19
N ALA A 147 4.08 -6.83 6.06
CA ALA A 147 3.19 -6.93 7.23
C ALA A 147 3.48 -5.90 8.33
N PHE A 148 4.63 -5.24 8.31
CA PHE A 148 4.98 -4.21 9.29
C PHE A 148 5.55 -2.97 8.61
N SER A 149 4.91 -1.83 8.85
CA SER A 149 5.39 -0.51 8.43
C SER A 149 5.57 0.38 9.64
N ALA A 150 6.80 0.85 9.85
CA ALA A 150 7.12 1.75 10.96
C ALA A 150 6.34 3.07 10.85
N MET A 151 6.19 3.62 9.65
CA MET A 151 5.43 4.84 9.40
C MET A 151 3.95 4.67 9.75
N ASN A 152 3.31 3.59 9.29
CA ASN A 152 1.92 3.28 9.59
C ASN A 152 1.71 3.07 11.11
N THR A 153 2.70 2.48 11.79
CA THR A 153 2.67 2.27 13.23
C THR A 153 2.68 3.60 13.99
N ILE A 154 3.51 4.57 13.57
CA ILE A 154 3.55 5.91 14.18
C ILE A 154 2.25 6.68 13.94
N ILE A 155 1.70 6.61 12.73
CA ILE A 155 0.41 7.25 12.40
C ILE A 155 -0.70 6.66 13.28
N MET A 156 -0.76 5.35 13.39
CA MET A 156 -1.76 4.65 14.20
C MET A 156 -1.60 4.95 15.69
N ARG A 157 -0.37 5.01 16.19
CA ARG A 157 -0.07 5.44 17.57
C ARG A 157 -0.60 6.84 17.84
N ALA A 158 -0.29 7.81 16.96
CA ALA A 158 -0.74 9.19 17.10
C ALA A 158 -2.27 9.29 17.10
N TYR A 159 -2.95 8.41 16.37
CA TYR A 159 -4.40 8.31 16.41
C TYR A 159 -4.91 7.79 17.77
N TYR A 160 -4.34 6.72 18.28
CA TYR A 160 -4.73 6.17 19.60
C TYR A 160 -4.46 7.14 20.75
N GLU A 161 -3.38 7.93 20.68
CA GLU A 161 -3.06 8.94 21.69
C GLU A 161 -4.06 10.12 21.72
N LYS A 162 -4.78 10.37 20.62
CA LYS A 162 -5.84 11.40 20.56
C LYS A 162 -7.17 10.96 21.18
N LEU A 163 -7.37 9.67 21.38
CA LEU A 163 -8.62 9.18 21.97
C LEU A 163 -8.66 9.52 23.47
N PRO A 164 -9.84 9.94 23.99
CA PRO A 164 -9.96 10.34 25.39
C PRO A 164 -9.57 9.21 26.35
N TYR A 165 -8.62 9.50 27.23
CA TYR A 165 -8.14 8.51 28.22
C TYR A 165 -9.22 8.09 29.20
N SER A 166 -10.18 8.99 29.51
CA SER A 166 -11.31 8.71 30.40
C SER A 166 -12.14 7.50 30.00
N MET A 167 -12.27 7.22 28.69
CA MET A 167 -12.96 6.02 28.21
C MET A 167 -12.29 4.73 28.68
N ILE A 168 -10.97 4.74 28.71
CA ILE A 168 -10.15 3.59 29.11
C ILE A 168 -10.18 3.42 30.62
N GLU A 169 -10.14 4.52 31.37
CA GLU A 169 -10.27 4.50 32.82
C GLU A 169 -11.62 3.93 33.24
N SER A 170 -12.71 4.40 32.62
CA SER A 170 -14.04 3.86 32.90
C SER A 170 -14.13 2.35 32.63
N ALA A 171 -13.59 1.90 31.49
CA ALA A 171 -13.57 0.47 31.18
C ALA A 171 -12.73 -0.36 32.15
N LYS A 172 -11.64 0.22 32.69
CA LYS A 172 -10.83 -0.43 33.75
C LYS A 172 -11.55 -0.51 35.07
N ILE A 173 -12.30 0.52 35.44
CA ILE A 173 -13.15 0.52 36.64
C ILE A 173 -14.20 -0.58 36.52
N ASP A 174 -14.77 -0.78 35.33
CA ASP A 174 -15.71 -1.85 35.02
C ASP A 174 -15.05 -3.26 34.94
N GLY A 175 -13.74 -3.37 35.24
CA GLY A 175 -13.00 -4.63 35.28
C GLY A 175 -12.58 -5.16 33.90
N ALA A 176 -12.63 -4.36 32.85
CA ALA A 176 -12.19 -4.80 31.52
C ALA A 176 -10.66 -4.96 31.45
N SER A 177 -10.23 -6.07 30.89
CA SER A 177 -8.82 -6.32 30.61
C SER A 177 -8.32 -5.45 29.43
N GLU A 178 -7.00 -5.19 29.35
CA GLU A 178 -6.39 -4.43 28.24
C GLU A 178 -6.75 -5.04 26.87
N TYR A 179 -6.86 -6.36 26.78
CA TYR A 179 -7.26 -7.06 25.56
C TYR A 179 -8.72 -6.79 25.19
N GLN A 180 -9.64 -6.76 26.18
CA GLN A 180 -11.03 -6.41 25.96
C GLN A 180 -11.19 -4.94 25.56
N ILE A 181 -10.44 -4.03 26.18
CA ILE A 181 -10.41 -2.60 25.81
C ILE A 181 -9.94 -2.44 24.37
N PHE A 182 -8.87 -3.15 23.97
CA PHE A 182 -8.39 -3.10 22.61
C PHE A 182 -9.48 -3.54 21.61
N TRP A 183 -10.00 -4.76 21.72
CA TRP A 183 -10.91 -5.32 20.72
C TRP A 183 -12.31 -4.70 20.71
N ARG A 184 -12.85 -4.36 21.88
CA ARG A 184 -14.23 -3.84 21.98
C ARG A 184 -14.33 -2.33 21.83
N MET A 185 -13.27 -1.59 22.13
CA MET A 185 -13.31 -0.13 22.13
C MET A 185 -12.32 0.49 21.16
N MET A 186 -11.02 0.24 21.33
CA MET A 186 -9.98 0.96 20.62
C MET A 186 -9.90 0.60 19.15
N PHE A 187 -9.96 -0.67 18.81
CA PHE A 187 -9.92 -1.15 17.43
C PHE A 187 -11.14 -0.67 16.61
N PRO A 188 -12.40 -0.77 17.10
CA PRO A 188 -13.56 -0.20 16.40
C PRO A 188 -13.54 1.33 16.26
N LEU A 189 -13.08 2.05 17.28
CA LEU A 189 -12.95 3.51 17.22
C LEU A 189 -11.88 3.96 16.22
N ALA A 190 -10.88 3.13 15.98
CA ALA A 190 -9.80 3.41 15.05
C ALA A 190 -10.13 3.07 13.59
N LYS A 191 -11.34 2.68 13.25
CA LYS A 191 -11.75 2.35 11.87
C LYS A 191 -11.31 3.37 10.82
N PRO A 192 -11.42 4.71 11.02
CA PRO A 192 -10.97 5.67 10.02
C PRO A 192 -9.45 5.60 9.77
N ALA A 193 -8.66 5.46 10.83
CA ALA A 193 -7.21 5.32 10.73
C ALA A 193 -6.82 3.96 10.10
N LEU A 194 -7.51 2.89 10.49
CA LEU A 194 -7.32 1.56 9.90
C LEU A 194 -7.63 1.56 8.41
N ALA A 195 -8.70 2.22 7.96
CA ALA A 195 -9.02 2.34 6.55
C ALA A 195 -7.88 3.02 5.76
N THR A 196 -7.30 4.07 6.31
CA THR A 196 -6.14 4.75 5.70
C THR A 196 -4.93 3.82 5.62
N ILE A 197 -4.64 3.07 6.69
CA ILE A 197 -3.53 2.12 6.72
C ILE A 197 -3.78 0.95 5.76
N CYS A 198 -5.00 0.44 5.68
CA CYS A 198 -5.36 -0.59 4.70
C CYS A 198 -5.08 -0.13 3.26
N LEU A 199 -5.43 1.12 2.92
CA LEU A 199 -5.16 1.69 1.59
C LEU A 199 -3.67 1.87 1.30
N THR A 200 -2.84 2.07 2.32
CA THR A 200 -1.38 2.20 2.14
C THR A 200 -0.65 0.86 2.10
N LEU A 201 -1.26 -0.20 2.63
CA LEU A 201 -0.71 -1.56 2.63
C LEU A 201 -1.19 -2.40 1.44
N PHE A 202 -2.36 -2.08 0.89
CA PHE A 202 -2.95 -2.74 -0.28
C PHE A 202 -2.28 -2.30 -1.58
#